data_ed3ba743d3f3beb3aa0c608027fe5c35
#
_entry.id   ed3ba743d3f3beb3aa0c608027fe5c35
#
_cell.length_a   1.000
_cell.length_b   1.000
_cell.length_c   1.000
_cell.angle_alpha   90.00
_cell.angle_beta   90.00
_cell.angle_gamma   90.00
#
_symmetry.space_group_name_H-M   'P 1'
#
loop_
_entity.id
_entity.type
_entity.pdbx_description
1 polymer ?
#
loop_
_entity_poly.entity_id
_entity_poly.type
_entity_poly.pdbx_seq_one_letter_code
_entity_poly.pdbx_strand_id
1 'polypeptide(L)'
;MLQWMRTYNETAPEGEDLNFYGMDMQWADSSKEYVFDILEQAVPGAASEYEEALAFLNDDDMYDISTETFAQGMPVAEKLIQEVDNAEAVIVEAFGSETFAFARECARSIYNCCDIRKSDSEYNEIRDGHMAEKVEWFLEHGDG
;
A
#
# COMPACT_ATOMS: atom_id res chain seq x y z
N MET A 1 -0.05 -10.71 -21.71
CA MET A 1 -0.61 -11.35 -20.49
C MET A 1 -1.85 -10.62 -20.02
N LEU A 2 -1.79 -9.37 -19.58
CA LEU A 2 -2.97 -8.62 -19.08
C LEU A 2 -4.15 -8.54 -20.06
N GLN A 3 -3.88 -8.34 -21.36
CA GLN A 3 -4.94 -8.32 -22.37
C GLN A 3 -5.64 -9.68 -22.52
N TRP A 4 -4.92 -10.78 -22.36
CA TRP A 4 -5.51 -12.11 -22.35
C TRP A 4 -6.40 -12.32 -21.11
N MET A 5 -5.95 -11.94 -19.93
CA MET A 5 -6.76 -12.00 -18.70
C MET A 5 -8.05 -11.21 -18.83
N ARG A 6 -7.96 -9.99 -19.36
CA ARG A 6 -9.15 -9.17 -19.65
C ARG A 6 -10.14 -9.87 -20.56
N THR A 7 -9.64 -10.46 -21.67
CA THR A 7 -10.51 -11.18 -22.62
C THR A 7 -11.11 -12.43 -21.97
N TYR A 8 -10.36 -13.15 -21.13
CA TYR A 8 -10.87 -14.27 -20.37
C TYR A 8 -12.01 -13.83 -19.43
N ASN A 9 -11.80 -12.79 -18.65
CA ASN A 9 -12.79 -12.28 -17.69
C ASN A 9 -14.09 -11.78 -18.35
N GLU A 10 -14.05 -11.36 -19.64
CA GLU A 10 -15.28 -11.02 -20.40
C GLU A 10 -16.26 -12.21 -20.54
N THR A 11 -15.78 -13.43 -20.40
CA THR A 11 -16.56 -14.67 -20.60
C THR A 11 -16.40 -15.70 -19.48
N ALA A 12 -15.65 -15.37 -18.45
CA ALA A 12 -15.45 -16.24 -17.30
C ALA A 12 -16.78 -16.51 -16.57
N PRO A 13 -16.99 -17.72 -16.04
CA PRO A 13 -18.09 -17.98 -15.13
C PRO A 13 -18.00 -17.09 -13.88
N GLU A 14 -19.15 -16.85 -13.26
CA GLU A 14 -19.20 -16.06 -12.01
C GLU A 14 -18.27 -16.66 -10.94
N GLY A 15 -17.35 -15.85 -10.41
CA GLY A 15 -16.37 -16.25 -9.41
C GLY A 15 -15.10 -16.92 -9.97
N GLU A 16 -14.92 -16.99 -11.30
CA GLU A 16 -13.72 -17.52 -11.95
C GLU A 16 -12.88 -16.42 -12.62
N ASP A 17 -13.11 -15.17 -12.29
CA ASP A 17 -12.32 -14.04 -12.79
C ASP A 17 -10.87 -14.14 -12.35
N LEU A 18 -9.97 -13.81 -13.29
CA LEU A 18 -8.55 -13.75 -13.00
C LEU A 18 -8.17 -12.35 -12.51
N ASN A 19 -7.60 -12.26 -11.33
CA ASN A 19 -7.10 -11.04 -10.75
C ASN A 19 -5.58 -10.93 -10.91
N PHE A 20 -5.08 -9.71 -11.08
CA PHE A 20 -3.66 -9.42 -11.19
C PHE A 20 -3.25 -8.45 -10.07
N TYR A 21 -2.41 -8.91 -9.17
CA TYR A 21 -1.93 -8.13 -8.02
C TYR A 21 -0.44 -7.84 -8.14
N GLY A 22 -0.06 -6.61 -7.84
CA GLY A 22 1.34 -6.25 -7.66
C GLY A 22 1.78 -6.56 -6.23
N MET A 23 2.90 -7.28 -6.07
CA MET A 23 3.42 -7.61 -4.75
C MET A 23 4.67 -6.81 -4.36
N ASP A 24 5.24 -6.04 -5.28
CA ASP A 24 6.44 -5.23 -5.02
C ASP A 24 6.06 -3.87 -4.41
N MET A 25 6.81 -3.45 -3.40
CA MET A 25 6.60 -2.21 -2.66
C MET A 25 7.70 -1.16 -2.93
N GLN A 26 8.35 -1.22 -4.07
CA GLN A 26 9.44 -0.28 -4.41
C GLN A 26 8.94 1.14 -4.72
N TRP A 27 7.66 1.29 -5.04
CA TRP A 27 7.03 2.53 -5.45
C TRP A 27 5.91 2.87 -4.48
N ALA A 28 5.77 4.16 -4.14
CA ALA A 28 4.86 4.60 -3.08
C ALA A 28 3.69 5.48 -3.56
N ASP A 29 3.79 6.13 -4.72
CA ASP A 29 2.83 7.17 -5.12
C ASP A 29 1.41 6.65 -5.23
N SER A 30 1.18 5.52 -5.90
CA SER A 30 -0.17 4.94 -6.01
C SER A 30 -0.75 4.52 -4.66
N SER A 31 0.09 4.02 -3.74
CA SER A 31 -0.35 3.65 -2.38
C SER A 31 -0.68 4.88 -1.55
N LYS A 32 0.11 5.97 -1.66
CA LYS A 32 -0.17 7.24 -1.00
C LYS A 32 -1.47 7.85 -1.50
N GLU A 33 -1.62 7.96 -2.83
CA GLU A 33 -2.83 8.51 -3.45
C GLU A 33 -4.09 7.78 -2.93
N TYR A 34 -4.07 6.45 -2.93
CA TYR A 34 -5.23 5.68 -2.48
C TYR A 34 -5.52 5.85 -1.00
N VAL A 35 -4.52 5.67 -0.11
CA VAL A 35 -4.76 5.71 1.34
C VAL A 35 -5.13 7.11 1.81
N PHE A 36 -4.53 8.16 1.24
CA PHE A 36 -4.85 9.53 1.61
C PHE A 36 -6.25 9.92 1.15
N ASP A 37 -6.67 9.52 -0.07
CA ASP A 37 -8.02 9.76 -0.57
C ASP A 37 -9.09 9.10 0.31
N ILE A 38 -8.91 7.83 0.66
CA ILE A 38 -9.84 7.12 1.54
C ILE A 38 -9.87 7.75 2.94
N LEU A 39 -8.70 8.05 3.51
CA LEU A 39 -8.61 8.63 4.85
C LEU A 39 -9.24 10.03 4.91
N GLU A 40 -8.98 10.88 3.91
CA GLU A 40 -9.57 12.24 3.84
C GLU A 40 -11.09 12.21 3.66
N GLN A 41 -11.61 11.25 2.87
CA GLN A 41 -13.05 11.09 2.72
C GLN A 41 -13.73 10.54 3.99
N ALA A 42 -13.08 9.64 4.71
CA ALA A 42 -13.59 9.06 5.95
C ALA A 42 -13.50 10.04 7.13
N VAL A 43 -12.36 10.71 7.26
CA VAL A 43 -12.04 11.62 8.38
C VAL A 43 -11.40 12.89 7.82
N PRO A 44 -12.19 13.92 7.46
CA PRO A 44 -11.68 15.13 6.84
C PRO A 44 -10.55 15.80 7.63
N GLY A 45 -9.43 16.05 6.97
CA GLY A 45 -8.22 16.64 7.54
C GLY A 45 -7.22 15.63 8.11
N ALA A 46 -7.55 14.34 8.18
CA ALA A 46 -6.67 13.34 8.77
C ALA A 46 -5.46 12.97 7.87
N ALA A 47 -5.58 13.14 6.55
CA ALA A 47 -4.50 12.82 5.61
C ALA A 47 -3.41 13.90 5.54
N SER A 48 -3.74 15.17 5.78
CA SER A 48 -2.87 16.32 5.46
C SER A 48 -1.50 16.31 6.17
N GLU A 49 -1.44 15.85 7.41
CA GLU A 49 -0.17 15.72 8.16
C GLU A 49 0.76 14.69 7.50
N TYR A 50 0.19 13.57 7.02
CA TYR A 50 0.95 12.50 6.38
C TYR A 50 1.36 12.84 4.96
N GLU A 51 0.51 13.56 4.21
CA GLU A 51 0.84 14.08 2.88
C GLU A 51 2.10 14.95 2.92
N GLU A 52 2.18 15.88 3.88
CA GLU A 52 3.35 16.74 4.05
C GLU A 52 4.58 15.95 4.51
N ALA A 53 4.43 15.10 5.54
CA ALA A 53 5.54 14.38 6.13
C ALA A 53 6.13 13.27 5.22
N LEU A 54 5.32 12.70 4.32
CA LEU A 54 5.72 11.67 3.36
C LEU A 54 5.87 12.20 1.92
N ALA A 55 5.89 13.53 1.74
CA ALA A 55 6.06 14.15 0.43
C ALA A 55 7.41 13.81 -0.24
N PHE A 56 8.44 13.47 0.56
CA PHE A 56 9.74 13.04 0.04
C PHE A 56 9.67 11.69 -0.70
N LEU A 57 8.71 10.82 -0.36
CA LEU A 57 8.45 9.58 -1.08
C LEU A 57 7.72 9.92 -2.38
N ASN A 58 8.47 10.09 -3.45
CA ASN A 58 7.92 10.25 -4.78
C ASN A 58 8.67 9.35 -5.75
N ASP A 59 7.95 8.76 -6.68
CA ASP A 59 8.47 7.71 -7.55
C ASP A 59 9.54 8.23 -8.53
N ASP A 60 9.48 9.51 -8.91
CA ASP A 60 10.42 10.11 -9.84
C ASP A 60 11.83 10.30 -9.24
N ASP A 61 11.91 10.64 -7.95
CA ASP A 61 13.16 10.96 -7.26
C ASP A 61 13.62 9.83 -6.30
N MET A 62 12.97 8.66 -6.33
CA MET A 62 13.15 7.59 -5.35
C MET A 62 14.61 7.14 -5.15
N TYR A 63 15.42 7.20 -6.19
CA TYR A 63 16.83 6.80 -6.14
C TYR A 63 17.77 7.90 -5.60
N ASP A 64 17.29 9.13 -5.49
CA ASP A 64 18.06 10.27 -4.99
C ASP A 64 17.85 10.52 -3.48
N ILE A 65 16.93 9.76 -2.87
CA ILE A 65 16.61 9.86 -1.44
C ILE A 65 17.62 9.06 -0.61
N SER A 66 18.13 9.66 0.47
CA SER A 66 19.09 8.99 1.35
C SER A 66 18.46 7.90 2.21
N THR A 67 19.23 6.88 2.59
CA THR A 67 18.82 5.83 3.53
C THR A 67 18.37 6.41 4.88
N GLU A 68 18.98 7.49 5.33
CA GLU A 68 18.61 8.20 6.57
C GLU A 68 17.21 8.83 6.46
N THR A 69 16.87 9.41 5.31
CA THR A 69 15.55 9.98 5.06
C THR A 69 14.46 8.89 5.08
N PHE A 70 14.73 7.74 4.49
CA PHE A 70 13.81 6.60 4.58
C PHE A 70 13.64 6.12 6.02
N ALA A 71 14.72 6.00 6.78
CA ALA A 71 14.65 5.61 8.19
C ALA A 71 13.82 6.59 9.03
N GLN A 72 13.89 7.90 8.73
CA GLN A 72 13.06 8.92 9.37
C GLN A 72 11.59 8.86 8.95
N GLY A 73 11.29 8.39 7.75
CA GLY A 73 9.94 8.20 7.25
C GLY A 73 9.20 7.02 7.90
N MET A 74 9.92 5.99 8.35
CA MET A 74 9.30 4.79 8.93
C MET A 74 8.34 5.08 10.09
N PRO A 75 8.69 5.86 11.13
CA PRO A 75 7.76 6.14 12.22
C PRO A 75 6.54 6.97 11.78
N VAL A 76 6.65 7.74 10.70
CA VAL A 76 5.50 8.45 10.11
C VAL A 76 4.58 7.48 9.41
N ALA A 77 5.13 6.57 8.61
CA ALA A 77 4.36 5.54 7.92
C ALA A 77 3.70 4.56 8.92
N GLU A 78 4.37 4.23 10.04
CA GLU A 78 3.78 3.43 11.12
C GLU A 78 2.58 4.14 11.77
N LYS A 79 2.67 5.44 12.00
CA LYS A 79 1.53 6.23 12.50
C LYS A 79 0.39 6.31 11.49
N LEU A 80 0.68 6.38 10.19
CA LEU A 80 -0.34 6.33 9.15
C LEU A 80 -1.12 5.01 9.20
N ILE A 81 -0.45 3.86 9.39
CA ILE A 81 -1.14 2.57 9.58
C ILE A 81 -2.07 2.64 10.79
N GLN A 82 -1.60 3.18 11.92
CA GLN A 82 -2.40 3.33 13.14
C GLN A 82 -3.61 4.27 12.92
N GLU A 83 -3.44 5.33 12.13
CA GLU A 83 -4.53 6.26 11.80
C GLU A 83 -5.61 5.57 10.95
N VAL A 84 -5.21 4.78 9.97
CA VAL A 84 -6.14 3.95 9.18
C VAL A 84 -6.85 2.94 10.08
N ASP A 85 -6.13 2.27 11.00
CA ASP A 85 -6.71 1.34 11.97
C ASP A 85 -7.72 2.05 12.92
N ASN A 86 -7.43 3.26 13.37
CA ASN A 86 -8.33 4.06 14.18
C ASN A 86 -9.61 4.49 13.43
N ALA A 87 -9.49 4.68 12.11
CA ALA A 87 -10.61 5.06 11.24
C ALA A 87 -11.42 3.85 10.73
N GLU A 88 -11.07 2.60 11.09
CA GLU A 88 -11.70 1.37 10.60
C GLU A 88 -13.23 1.44 10.56
N ALA A 89 -13.86 1.77 11.69
CA ALA A 89 -15.32 1.77 11.78
C ALA A 89 -15.97 2.75 10.79
N VAL A 90 -15.36 3.92 10.59
CA VAL A 90 -15.85 4.95 9.66
C VAL A 90 -15.63 4.54 8.22
N ILE A 91 -14.44 4.00 7.91
CA ILE A 91 -14.11 3.51 6.55
C ILE A 91 -15.03 2.35 6.18
N VAL A 92 -15.21 1.37 7.06
CA VAL A 92 -16.07 0.20 6.80
C VAL A 92 -17.53 0.62 6.62
N GLU A 93 -18.03 1.56 7.41
CA GLU A 93 -19.40 2.08 7.25
C GLU A 93 -19.60 2.79 5.91
N ALA A 94 -18.61 3.57 5.48
CA ALA A 94 -18.72 4.38 4.26
C ALA A 94 -18.39 3.61 2.96
N PHE A 95 -17.42 2.71 3.00
CA PHE A 95 -16.81 2.11 1.81
C PHE A 95 -16.73 0.57 1.83
N GLY A 96 -17.02 -0.07 2.96
CA GLY A 96 -16.93 -1.53 3.12
C GLY A 96 -15.58 -2.04 3.65
N SER A 97 -15.59 -3.29 4.13
CA SER A 97 -14.42 -3.94 4.75
C SER A 97 -13.26 -4.19 3.78
N GLU A 98 -13.54 -4.45 2.51
CA GLU A 98 -12.52 -4.66 1.48
C GLU A 98 -11.72 -3.36 1.22
N THR A 99 -12.42 -2.21 1.15
CA THR A 99 -11.76 -0.90 1.02
C THR A 99 -10.87 -0.59 2.22
N PHE A 100 -11.34 -0.88 3.43
CA PHE A 100 -10.52 -0.73 4.64
C PHE A 100 -9.27 -1.63 4.59
N ALA A 101 -9.45 -2.92 4.30
CA ALA A 101 -8.34 -3.86 4.21
C ALA A 101 -7.29 -3.41 3.17
N PHE A 102 -7.74 -2.94 2.02
CA PHE A 102 -6.84 -2.45 0.97
C PHE A 102 -6.18 -1.12 1.33
N ALA A 103 -6.89 -0.17 1.95
CA ALA A 103 -6.29 1.09 2.42
C ALA A 103 -5.21 0.84 3.49
N ARG A 104 -5.47 -0.08 4.42
CA ARG A 104 -4.49 -0.53 5.42
C ARG A 104 -3.26 -1.15 4.77
N GLU A 105 -3.45 -1.95 3.73
CA GLU A 105 -2.36 -2.58 2.99
C GLU A 105 -1.56 -1.58 2.16
N CYS A 106 -2.21 -0.53 1.63
CA CYS A 106 -1.52 0.61 1.00
C CYS A 106 -0.66 1.37 2.02
N ALA A 107 -1.16 1.65 3.22
CA ALA A 107 -0.38 2.27 4.29
C ALA A 107 0.82 1.39 4.70
N ARG A 108 0.65 0.07 4.78
CA ARG A 108 1.73 -0.90 5.00
C ARG A 108 2.76 -0.87 3.87
N SER A 109 2.34 -0.76 2.61
CA SER A 109 3.24 -0.67 1.46
C SER A 109 4.12 0.57 1.50
N ILE A 110 3.62 1.70 2.01
CA ILE A 110 4.40 2.92 2.26
C ILE A 110 5.48 2.67 3.32
N TYR A 111 5.12 2.03 4.42
CA TYR A 111 6.08 1.62 5.46
C TYR A 111 7.15 0.69 4.88
N ASN A 112 6.74 -0.34 4.15
CA ASN A 112 7.66 -1.31 3.54
C ASN A 112 8.60 -0.65 2.53
N CYS A 113 8.12 0.35 1.76
CA CYS A 113 8.95 1.15 0.87
C CYS A 113 10.09 1.87 1.61
N CYS A 114 9.82 2.44 2.77
CA CYS A 114 10.84 3.02 3.65
C CYS A 114 11.78 1.95 4.22
N ASP A 115 11.22 0.83 4.68
CA ASP A 115 11.96 -0.24 5.35
C ASP A 115 13.00 -0.89 4.44
N ILE A 116 12.66 -1.20 3.20
CA ILE A 116 13.61 -1.79 2.23
C ILE A 116 14.75 -0.85 1.86
N ARG A 117 14.57 0.47 1.99
CA ARG A 117 15.55 1.49 1.60
C ARG A 117 16.33 2.12 2.74
N LYS A 118 16.02 1.78 3.98
CA LYS A 118 16.76 2.28 5.17
C LYS A 118 18.20 1.75 5.24
N SER A 119 18.50 0.66 4.51
CA SER A 119 19.81 0.01 4.51
C SER A 119 20.11 -0.61 3.15
N ASP A 120 21.21 -0.20 2.51
CA ASP A 120 21.62 -0.75 1.23
C ASP A 120 22.05 -2.22 1.33
N SER A 121 22.62 -2.63 2.48
CA SER A 121 23.15 -3.98 2.68
C SER A 121 22.07 -5.04 2.88
N GLU A 122 20.89 -4.66 3.37
CA GLU A 122 19.79 -5.56 3.71
C GLU A 122 18.62 -5.46 2.74
N TYR A 123 18.74 -4.59 1.72
CA TYR A 123 17.66 -4.25 0.79
C TYR A 123 16.93 -5.48 0.22
N ASN A 124 17.66 -6.43 -0.33
CA ASN A 124 17.03 -7.60 -0.98
C ASN A 124 16.38 -8.53 0.05
N GLU A 125 17.02 -8.74 1.21
CA GLU A 125 16.50 -9.64 2.25
C GLU A 125 15.18 -9.10 2.82
N ILE A 126 15.14 -7.81 3.14
CA ILE A 126 13.95 -7.15 3.68
C ILE A 126 12.83 -7.13 2.61
N ARG A 127 13.18 -6.80 1.36
CA ARG A 127 12.22 -6.77 0.25
C ARG A 127 11.58 -8.13 0.00
N ASP A 128 12.39 -9.20 -0.05
CA ASP A 128 11.88 -10.57 -0.26
C ASP A 128 10.96 -11.01 0.89
N GLY A 129 11.26 -10.60 2.12
CA GLY A 129 10.40 -10.81 3.29
C GLY A 129 9.03 -10.13 3.12
N HIS A 130 9.01 -8.85 2.78
CA HIS A 130 7.76 -8.11 2.56
C HIS A 130 6.97 -8.61 1.35
N MET A 131 7.65 -9.07 0.30
CA MET A 131 6.96 -9.70 -0.85
C MET A 131 6.27 -11.01 -0.45
N ALA A 132 6.90 -11.81 0.42
CA ALA A 132 6.28 -13.03 0.95
C ALA A 132 5.05 -12.71 1.81
N GLU A 133 5.13 -11.73 2.72
CA GLU A 133 3.99 -11.24 3.51
C GLU A 133 2.84 -10.73 2.62
N LYS A 134 3.17 -10.04 1.53
CA LYS A 134 2.17 -9.55 0.58
C LYS A 134 1.45 -10.71 -0.13
N VAL A 135 2.15 -11.77 -0.49
CA VAL A 135 1.54 -12.97 -1.08
C VAL A 135 0.59 -13.64 -0.08
N GLU A 136 1.00 -13.76 1.20
CA GLU A 136 0.12 -14.28 2.26
C GLU A 136 -1.13 -13.43 2.40
N TRP A 137 -0.99 -12.11 2.40
CA TRP A 137 -2.12 -11.18 2.48
C TRP A 137 -3.11 -11.38 1.31
N PHE A 138 -2.62 -11.55 0.07
CA PHE A 138 -3.49 -11.80 -1.08
C PHE A 138 -4.19 -13.16 -1.01
N LEU A 139 -3.57 -14.17 -0.41
CA LEU A 139 -4.21 -15.49 -0.20
C LEU A 139 -5.35 -15.42 0.83
N GLU A 140 -5.29 -14.46 1.76
CA GLU A 140 -6.31 -14.27 2.79
C GLU A 140 -7.46 -13.33 2.35
N HIS A 141 -7.18 -12.36 1.48
CA HIS A 141 -8.09 -11.27 1.12
C HIS A 141 -8.42 -11.19 -0.38
N GLY A 142 -7.70 -11.93 -1.20
CA GLY A 142 -7.98 -12.00 -2.64
C GLY A 142 -9.15 -12.95 -2.92
N ASP A 143 -9.98 -12.58 -3.87
CA ASP A 143 -11.00 -13.47 -4.43
C ASP A 143 -10.28 -14.56 -5.24
N GLY A 144 -9.98 -15.69 -4.61
CA GLY A 144 -9.32 -16.84 -5.20
C GLY A 144 -10.30 -17.95 -5.58
#